data_e5880549e4e908c9d3bb6722a483b6fe
#
_entry.id   e5880549e4e908c9d3bb6722a483b6fe
#
_cell.length_a   1.000
_cell.length_b   1.000
_cell.length_c   1.000
_cell.angle_alpha   90.00
_cell.angle_beta   90.00
_cell.angle_gamma   90.00
#
_symmetry.space_group_name_H-M   'P 1'
#
loop_
_entity.id
_entity.type
_entity.pdbx_description
1 polymer ?
#
loop_
_entity_poly.entity_id
_entity_poly.type
_entity_poly.pdbx_seq_one_letter_code
_entity_poly.pdbx_strand_id
1 'polypeptide(L)'
;RFNLKAVLLASIALFAAGQVASALAPSFSLLVGARLMVAAAHAVFWSIASPLAVRVVGEKHSGVAVGVIVTGSSVAMVCGLPLGRAIGLLLGWRMTFACVGAVALGILAYLAAATPRLAAGKPFSPRELPTLFAAPALRNIYVVTALFATAHFTCYSYIEPFLQQVAHFPDDLITLTLVLYGAAGMAGSALLSRTYGRMRFPLMRAVVIGVAASMALLLATAASATATVAVCALWGACYTAYNVAFQSEVLANSTEDASAVAMSAYSGIFNLGIGSGTWIGGAVAQAAGIADVGLAGALVGLAAFAVCSVHLVRSIKRAEAPAA
;
A
#
# COMPACT_ATOMS: atom_id res chain seq x y z
N ARG A 1 -1.05 -18.52 -19.88
CA ARG A 1 -0.13 -18.92 -20.97
C ARG A 1 0.98 -17.89 -21.26
N PHE A 2 1.11 -16.81 -20.51
CA PHE A 2 2.13 -15.81 -20.77
C PHE A 2 3.41 -16.11 -19.98
N ASN A 3 4.56 -15.86 -20.60
CA ASN A 3 5.86 -15.91 -19.93
C ASN A 3 5.90 -14.81 -18.88
N LEU A 4 6.09 -15.16 -17.59
CA LEU A 4 6.11 -14.20 -16.47
C LEU A 4 7.13 -13.09 -16.68
N LYS A 5 8.30 -13.39 -17.29
CA LYS A 5 9.27 -12.37 -17.67
C LYS A 5 8.67 -11.38 -18.66
N ALA A 6 7.96 -11.84 -19.69
CA ALA A 6 7.35 -10.95 -20.67
C ALA A 6 6.28 -10.05 -20.04
N VAL A 7 5.45 -10.59 -19.14
CA VAL A 7 4.44 -9.81 -18.42
C VAL A 7 5.10 -8.78 -17.50
N LEU A 8 6.16 -9.15 -16.77
CA LEU A 8 6.94 -8.22 -15.95
C LEU A 8 7.50 -7.08 -16.79
N LEU A 9 8.20 -7.39 -17.87
CA LEU A 9 8.80 -6.38 -18.73
C LEU A 9 7.75 -5.48 -19.39
N ALA A 10 6.63 -6.05 -19.84
CA ALA A 10 5.52 -5.27 -20.39
C ALA A 10 4.89 -4.33 -19.35
N SER A 11 4.71 -4.79 -18.10
CA SER A 11 4.18 -3.94 -17.03
C SER A 11 5.13 -2.78 -16.69
N ILE A 12 6.44 -3.03 -16.62
CA ILE A 12 7.42 -1.96 -16.35
C ILE A 12 7.52 -1.01 -17.55
N ALA A 13 7.48 -1.52 -18.77
CA ALA A 13 7.48 -0.68 -19.99
C ALA A 13 6.23 0.21 -20.04
N LEU A 14 5.05 -0.32 -19.73
CA LEU A 14 3.80 0.44 -19.65
C LEU A 14 3.85 1.49 -18.52
N PHE A 15 4.43 1.13 -17.37
CA PHE A 15 4.65 2.07 -16.26
C PHE A 15 5.57 3.22 -16.69
N ALA A 16 6.72 2.92 -17.29
CA ALA A 16 7.67 3.91 -17.76
C ALA A 16 7.06 4.82 -18.84
N ALA A 17 6.34 4.25 -19.81
CA ALA A 17 5.62 5.02 -20.82
C ALA A 17 4.58 5.96 -20.20
N GLY A 18 3.81 5.49 -19.21
CA GLY A 18 2.85 6.31 -18.47
C GLY A 18 3.51 7.43 -17.66
N GLN A 19 4.69 7.19 -17.09
CA GLN A 19 5.45 8.25 -16.40
C GLN A 19 5.96 9.32 -17.38
N VAL A 20 6.52 8.92 -18.51
CA VAL A 20 6.95 9.85 -19.56
C VAL A 20 5.76 10.64 -20.11
N ALA A 21 4.65 9.97 -20.40
CA ALA A 21 3.43 10.63 -20.84
C ALA A 21 2.90 11.63 -19.78
N SER A 22 3.01 11.31 -18.49
CA SER A 22 2.64 12.21 -17.40
C SER A 22 3.54 13.46 -17.35
N ALA A 23 4.86 13.28 -17.55
CA ALA A 23 5.81 14.39 -17.60
C ALA A 23 5.56 15.35 -18.78
N LEU A 24 5.16 14.79 -19.92
CA LEU A 24 4.91 15.55 -21.17
C LEU A 24 3.47 16.02 -21.33
N ALA A 25 2.56 15.69 -20.40
CA ALA A 25 1.13 15.97 -20.54
C ALA A 25 0.84 17.49 -20.67
N PRO A 26 0.28 17.95 -21.81
CA PRO A 26 -0.07 19.36 -22.02
C PRO A 26 -1.43 19.73 -21.41
N SER A 27 -2.25 18.73 -21.06
CA SER A 27 -3.59 18.92 -20.51
C SER A 27 -3.87 17.96 -19.34
N PHE A 28 -4.82 18.35 -18.49
CA PHE A 28 -5.26 17.53 -17.37
C PHE A 28 -5.82 16.16 -17.81
N SER A 29 -6.61 16.14 -18.89
CA SER A 29 -7.19 14.90 -19.42
C SER A 29 -6.12 13.89 -19.89
N LEU A 30 -5.07 14.37 -20.55
CA LEU A 30 -3.93 13.54 -20.95
C LEU A 30 -3.14 13.05 -19.73
N LEU A 31 -2.98 13.91 -18.71
CA LEU A 31 -2.35 13.50 -17.45
C LEU A 31 -3.17 12.38 -16.79
N VAL A 32 -4.49 12.50 -16.70
CA VAL A 32 -5.36 11.45 -16.15
C VAL A 32 -5.22 10.15 -16.94
N GLY A 33 -5.25 10.20 -18.26
CA GLY A 33 -5.04 9.02 -19.12
C GLY A 33 -3.68 8.34 -18.85
N ALA A 34 -2.61 9.13 -18.76
CA ALA A 34 -1.28 8.62 -18.42
C ALA A 34 -1.24 7.99 -17.00
N ARG A 35 -1.93 8.58 -16.03
CA ARG A 35 -2.04 8.02 -14.67
C ARG A 35 -2.84 6.72 -14.62
N LEU A 36 -3.87 6.57 -15.44
CA LEU A 36 -4.59 5.30 -15.59
C LEU A 36 -3.69 4.19 -16.17
N MET A 37 -2.84 4.51 -17.15
CA MET A 37 -1.82 3.58 -17.65
C MET A 37 -0.87 3.14 -16.53
N VAL A 38 -0.36 4.08 -15.75
CA VAL A 38 0.53 3.80 -14.62
C VAL A 38 -0.17 2.90 -13.59
N ALA A 39 -1.43 3.19 -13.25
CA ALA A 39 -2.20 2.39 -12.31
C ALA A 39 -2.42 0.95 -12.79
N ALA A 40 -2.76 0.77 -14.07
CA ALA A 40 -2.91 -0.55 -14.68
C ALA A 40 -1.59 -1.34 -14.66
N ALA A 41 -0.48 -0.70 -15.05
CA ALA A 41 0.85 -1.29 -15.01
C ALA A 41 1.24 -1.72 -13.58
N HIS A 42 0.97 -0.88 -12.59
CA HIS A 42 1.25 -1.11 -11.18
C HIS A 42 0.45 -2.31 -10.63
N ALA A 43 -0.83 -2.40 -10.96
CA ALA A 43 -1.68 -3.53 -10.57
C ALA A 43 -1.16 -4.87 -11.11
N VAL A 44 -0.77 -4.90 -12.40
CA VAL A 44 -0.17 -6.08 -13.02
C VAL A 44 1.16 -6.42 -12.37
N PHE A 45 2.04 -5.44 -12.16
CA PHE A 45 3.34 -5.64 -11.52
C PHE A 45 3.20 -6.35 -10.16
N TRP A 46 2.37 -5.83 -9.26
CA TRP A 46 2.20 -6.39 -7.92
C TRP A 46 1.58 -7.79 -7.92
N SER A 47 0.77 -8.12 -8.93
CA SER A 47 0.20 -9.48 -9.04
C SER A 47 1.25 -10.54 -9.38
N ILE A 48 2.38 -10.15 -9.98
CA ILE A 48 3.41 -11.09 -10.46
C ILE A 48 4.75 -10.97 -9.72
N ALA A 49 5.03 -9.84 -9.05
CA ALA A 49 6.34 -9.55 -8.47
C ALA A 49 6.77 -10.62 -7.46
N SER A 50 5.92 -10.92 -6.47
CA SER A 50 6.23 -11.91 -5.42
C SER A 50 6.32 -13.35 -5.96
N PRO A 51 5.37 -13.86 -6.75
CA PRO A 51 5.48 -15.18 -7.38
C PRO A 51 6.72 -15.32 -8.27
N LEU A 52 7.07 -14.26 -9.01
CA LEU A 52 8.24 -14.29 -9.87
C LEU A 52 9.54 -14.32 -9.07
N ALA A 53 9.64 -13.50 -8.02
CA ALA A 53 10.82 -13.45 -7.16
C ALA A 53 11.09 -14.80 -6.50
N VAL A 54 10.06 -15.45 -5.95
CA VAL A 54 10.18 -16.80 -5.36
C VAL A 54 10.67 -17.82 -6.40
N ARG A 55 10.16 -17.77 -7.63
CA ARG A 55 10.59 -18.69 -8.70
C ARG A 55 12.04 -18.47 -9.15
N VAL A 56 12.52 -17.23 -9.15
CA VAL A 56 13.91 -16.92 -9.53
C VAL A 56 14.90 -17.47 -8.51
N VAL A 57 14.60 -17.35 -7.21
CA VAL A 57 15.51 -17.80 -6.14
C VAL A 57 15.28 -19.25 -5.72
N GLY A 58 14.16 -19.86 -6.09
CA GLY A 58 13.73 -21.19 -5.67
C GLY A 58 13.07 -21.19 -4.28
N GLU A 59 12.29 -22.25 -4.00
CA GLU A 59 11.48 -22.37 -2.78
C GLU A 59 12.30 -22.29 -1.50
N LYS A 60 13.53 -22.86 -1.51
CA LYS A 60 14.45 -22.82 -0.36
C LYS A 60 14.79 -21.39 0.11
N HIS A 61 14.75 -20.40 -0.78
CA HIS A 61 15.09 -19.00 -0.49
C HIS A 61 13.89 -18.07 -0.64
N SER A 62 12.67 -18.60 -0.68
CA SER A 62 11.43 -17.82 -0.84
C SER A 62 11.26 -16.72 0.21
N GLY A 63 11.61 -17.01 1.47
CA GLY A 63 11.59 -16.02 2.55
C GLY A 63 12.53 -14.84 2.31
N VAL A 64 13.71 -15.07 1.73
CA VAL A 64 14.66 -14.00 1.37
C VAL A 64 14.08 -13.14 0.25
N ALA A 65 13.49 -13.75 -0.79
CA ALA A 65 12.89 -13.01 -1.90
C ALA A 65 11.77 -12.08 -1.44
N VAL A 66 10.85 -12.60 -0.62
CA VAL A 66 9.76 -11.80 -0.03
C VAL A 66 10.33 -10.71 0.88
N GLY A 67 11.32 -11.03 1.71
CA GLY A 67 12.00 -10.06 2.57
C GLY A 67 12.64 -8.90 1.81
N VAL A 68 13.28 -9.16 0.67
CA VAL A 68 13.84 -8.12 -0.21
C VAL A 68 12.76 -7.21 -0.78
N ILE A 69 11.62 -7.78 -1.24
CA ILE A 69 10.49 -6.99 -1.76
C ILE A 69 9.91 -6.09 -0.67
N VAL A 70 9.69 -6.62 0.52
CA VAL A 70 9.16 -5.86 1.67
C VAL A 70 10.12 -4.75 2.08
N THR A 71 11.43 -5.05 2.14
CA THR A 71 12.46 -4.05 2.45
C THR A 71 12.50 -2.96 1.40
N GLY A 72 12.48 -3.33 0.10
CA GLY A 72 12.44 -2.36 -1.00
C GLY A 72 11.19 -1.46 -0.93
N SER A 73 10.04 -2.03 -0.63
CA SER A 73 8.80 -1.27 -0.46
C SER A 73 8.88 -0.31 0.74
N SER A 74 9.51 -0.74 1.84
CA SER A 74 9.72 0.10 3.03
C SER A 74 10.66 1.27 2.74
N VAL A 75 11.77 1.02 2.03
CA VAL A 75 12.71 2.07 1.59
C VAL A 75 11.99 3.05 0.66
N ALA A 76 11.21 2.54 -0.30
CA ALA A 76 10.44 3.39 -1.21
C ALA A 76 9.41 4.26 -0.47
N MET A 77 8.80 3.76 0.59
CA MET A 77 7.86 4.52 1.41
C MET A 77 8.55 5.64 2.19
N VAL A 78 9.74 5.37 2.74
CA VAL A 78 10.51 6.38 3.50
C VAL A 78 11.07 7.46 2.59
N CYS A 79 11.65 7.06 1.44
CA CYS A 79 12.39 7.97 0.56
C CYS A 79 11.52 8.52 -0.57
N GLY A 80 10.51 7.78 -1.02
CA GLY A 80 9.78 8.08 -2.26
C GLY A 80 9.01 9.38 -2.20
N LEU A 81 8.19 9.59 -1.18
CA LEU A 81 7.40 10.80 -1.06
C LEU A 81 8.28 12.04 -0.78
N PRO A 82 9.22 12.04 0.18
CA PRO A 82 10.12 13.17 0.39
C PRO A 82 10.98 13.49 -0.83
N LEU A 83 11.52 12.48 -1.51
CA LEU A 83 12.34 12.68 -2.70
C LEU A 83 11.50 13.23 -3.86
N GLY A 84 10.30 12.68 -4.07
CA GLY A 84 9.36 13.17 -5.08
C GLY A 84 8.96 14.63 -4.83
N ARG A 85 8.72 14.98 -3.56
CA ARG A 85 8.45 16.36 -3.14
C ARG A 85 9.63 17.29 -3.39
N ALA A 86 10.84 16.89 -2.98
CA ALA A 86 12.05 17.70 -3.19
C ALA A 86 12.30 17.98 -4.67
N ILE A 87 12.18 16.94 -5.54
CA ILE A 87 12.29 17.13 -7.00
C ILE A 87 11.19 18.08 -7.50
N GLY A 88 9.96 17.90 -7.03
CA GLY A 88 8.82 18.73 -7.42
C GLY A 88 8.99 20.20 -7.07
N LEU A 89 9.51 20.51 -5.89
CA LEU A 89 9.79 21.88 -5.43
C LEU A 89 10.97 22.52 -6.19
N LEU A 90 12.04 21.77 -6.45
CA LEU A 90 13.25 22.29 -7.06
C LEU A 90 13.15 22.40 -8.59
N LEU A 91 12.54 21.40 -9.24
CA LEU A 91 12.56 21.24 -10.70
C LEU A 91 11.15 21.23 -11.33
N GLY A 92 10.14 21.31 -10.50
CA GLY A 92 8.75 21.24 -10.93
C GLY A 92 8.20 19.81 -11.02
N TRP A 93 6.90 19.66 -10.86
CA TRP A 93 6.19 18.38 -10.78
C TRP A 93 6.40 17.46 -12.01
N ARG A 94 6.59 18.03 -13.20
CA ARG A 94 6.88 17.27 -14.42
C ARG A 94 8.19 16.50 -14.33
N MET A 95 9.20 17.11 -13.71
CA MET A 95 10.50 16.46 -13.52
C MET A 95 10.43 15.27 -12.54
N THR A 96 9.53 15.30 -11.58
CA THR A 96 9.29 14.14 -10.72
C THR A 96 8.87 12.92 -11.55
N PHE A 97 7.92 13.08 -12.47
CA PHE A 97 7.51 12.00 -13.35
C PHE A 97 8.62 11.58 -14.33
N ALA A 98 9.37 12.54 -14.87
CA ALA A 98 10.49 12.25 -15.78
C ALA A 98 11.58 11.44 -15.08
N CYS A 99 11.96 11.79 -13.86
CA CYS A 99 12.96 11.06 -13.07
C CYS A 99 12.50 9.62 -12.77
N VAL A 100 11.25 9.46 -12.32
CA VAL A 100 10.68 8.12 -12.07
C VAL A 100 10.63 7.30 -13.36
N GLY A 101 10.25 7.92 -14.48
CA GLY A 101 10.26 7.28 -15.79
C GLY A 101 11.65 6.82 -16.23
N ALA A 102 12.67 7.67 -16.05
CA ALA A 102 14.05 7.34 -16.37
C ALA A 102 14.58 6.16 -15.54
N VAL A 103 14.31 6.16 -14.22
CA VAL A 103 14.65 5.04 -13.33
C VAL A 103 13.92 3.76 -13.78
N ALA A 104 12.64 3.85 -14.12
CA ALA A 104 11.87 2.70 -14.59
C ALA A 104 12.42 2.12 -15.92
N LEU A 105 12.87 2.97 -16.84
CA LEU A 105 13.54 2.54 -18.07
C LEU A 105 14.88 1.84 -17.80
N GLY A 106 15.67 2.36 -16.85
CA GLY A 106 16.90 1.71 -16.40
C GLY A 106 16.66 0.33 -15.79
N ILE A 107 15.64 0.21 -14.94
CA ILE A 107 15.21 -1.06 -14.36
C ILE A 107 14.70 -2.02 -15.45
N LEU A 108 13.93 -1.53 -16.42
CA LEU A 108 13.46 -2.31 -17.55
C LEU A 108 14.64 -2.91 -18.33
N ALA A 109 15.64 -2.10 -18.68
CA ALA A 109 16.83 -2.55 -19.40
C ALA A 109 17.62 -3.60 -18.60
N TYR A 110 17.82 -3.35 -17.31
CA TYR A 110 18.49 -4.28 -16.40
C TYR A 110 17.75 -5.62 -16.33
N LEU A 111 16.45 -5.60 -16.05
CA LEU A 111 15.66 -6.83 -15.91
C LEU A 111 15.49 -7.58 -17.25
N ALA A 112 15.46 -6.89 -18.36
CA ALA A 112 15.46 -7.53 -19.69
C ALA A 112 16.71 -8.38 -19.89
N ALA A 113 17.88 -7.89 -19.43
CA ALA A 113 19.15 -8.58 -19.51
C ALA A 113 19.32 -9.67 -18.43
N ALA A 114 18.99 -9.32 -17.15
CA ALA A 114 19.32 -10.14 -15.98
C ALA A 114 18.31 -11.25 -15.69
N THR A 115 17.01 -11.08 -16.05
CA THR A 115 15.99 -12.06 -15.69
C THR A 115 16.04 -13.27 -16.62
N PRO A 116 16.16 -14.52 -16.10
CA PRO A 116 16.13 -15.72 -16.93
C PRO A 116 14.76 -15.93 -17.58
N ARG A 117 14.73 -16.72 -18.66
CA ARG A 117 13.45 -17.18 -19.23
C ARG A 117 12.84 -18.24 -18.32
N LEU A 118 11.78 -17.88 -17.63
CA LEU A 118 11.04 -18.77 -16.75
C LEU A 118 9.87 -19.39 -17.51
N ALA A 119 9.67 -20.70 -17.33
CA ALA A 119 8.49 -21.37 -17.85
C ALA A 119 7.22 -20.72 -17.30
N ALA A 120 6.15 -20.71 -18.09
CA ALA A 120 4.85 -20.26 -17.64
C ALA A 120 4.41 -21.11 -16.43
N GLY A 121 4.00 -20.45 -15.34
CA GLY A 121 3.47 -21.16 -14.18
C GLY A 121 2.09 -21.76 -14.46
N LYS A 122 1.56 -22.49 -13.47
CA LYS A 122 0.15 -22.91 -13.52
C LYS A 122 -0.70 -21.65 -13.81
N PRO A 123 -1.56 -21.68 -14.82
CA PRO A 123 -2.38 -20.53 -15.17
C PRO A 123 -3.32 -20.24 -14.01
N PHE A 124 -3.44 -18.97 -13.63
CA PHE A 124 -4.49 -18.50 -12.76
C PHE A 124 -5.86 -18.91 -13.33
N SER A 125 -6.65 -19.59 -12.54
CA SER A 125 -8.04 -19.91 -12.90
C SER A 125 -8.98 -18.92 -12.20
N PRO A 126 -9.73 -18.06 -12.92
CA PRO A 126 -10.75 -17.22 -12.31
C PRO A 126 -11.81 -18.01 -11.54
N ARG A 127 -11.92 -19.32 -11.80
CA ARG A 127 -12.82 -20.24 -11.09
C ARG A 127 -12.39 -20.49 -9.63
N GLU A 128 -11.15 -20.19 -9.26
CA GLU A 128 -10.64 -20.30 -7.89
C GLU A 128 -11.00 -19.08 -7.02
N LEU A 129 -11.32 -17.94 -7.63
CA LEU A 129 -11.74 -16.74 -6.89
C LEU A 129 -12.94 -16.96 -5.97
N PRO A 130 -14.04 -17.59 -6.40
CA PRO A 130 -15.20 -17.82 -5.53
C PRO A 130 -14.84 -18.64 -4.28
N THR A 131 -13.92 -19.59 -4.39
CA THR A 131 -13.50 -20.44 -3.24
C THR A 131 -12.73 -19.63 -2.19
N LEU A 132 -11.92 -18.65 -2.60
CA LEU A 132 -11.22 -17.74 -1.68
C LEU A 132 -12.21 -16.85 -0.91
N PHE A 133 -13.25 -16.35 -1.59
CA PHE A 133 -14.29 -15.55 -0.94
C PHE A 133 -15.29 -16.39 -0.11
N ALA A 134 -15.36 -17.69 -0.35
CA ALA A 134 -16.14 -18.62 0.47
C ALA A 134 -15.51 -18.85 1.85
N ALA A 135 -14.18 -18.77 1.97
CA ALA A 135 -13.48 -18.89 3.24
C ALA A 135 -13.74 -17.66 4.14
N PRO A 136 -14.40 -17.80 5.31
CA PRO A 136 -14.83 -16.64 6.11
C PRO A 136 -13.64 -15.79 6.59
N ALA A 137 -12.49 -16.40 6.90
CA ALA A 137 -11.29 -15.68 7.32
C ALA A 137 -10.76 -14.77 6.20
N LEU A 138 -10.52 -15.32 5.00
CA LEU A 138 -10.04 -14.55 3.84
C LEU A 138 -11.03 -13.46 3.43
N ARG A 139 -12.31 -13.78 3.37
CA ARG A 139 -13.34 -12.78 3.06
C ARG A 139 -13.29 -11.60 4.02
N ASN A 140 -13.19 -11.85 5.33
CA ASN A 140 -13.12 -10.78 6.33
C ASN A 140 -11.80 -10.01 6.27
N ILE A 141 -10.66 -10.66 5.94
CA ILE A 141 -9.40 -9.97 5.66
C ILE A 141 -9.58 -9.00 4.50
N TYR A 142 -10.20 -9.43 3.40
CA TYR A 142 -10.44 -8.59 2.22
C TYR A 142 -11.37 -7.41 2.51
N VAL A 143 -12.43 -7.61 3.29
CA VAL A 143 -13.33 -6.52 3.70
C VAL A 143 -12.60 -5.50 4.57
N VAL A 144 -11.83 -5.96 5.57
CA VAL A 144 -11.01 -5.05 6.40
C VAL A 144 -10.00 -4.32 5.53
N THR A 145 -9.37 -4.99 4.59
CA THR A 145 -8.38 -4.38 3.68
C THR A 145 -9.01 -3.30 2.80
N ALA A 146 -10.18 -3.56 2.22
CA ALA A 146 -10.91 -2.56 1.44
C ALA A 146 -11.21 -1.31 2.27
N LEU A 147 -11.79 -1.49 3.46
CA LEU A 147 -12.14 -0.39 4.35
C LEU A 147 -10.89 0.34 4.86
N PHE A 148 -9.86 -0.40 5.28
CA PHE A 148 -8.63 0.17 5.80
C PHE A 148 -7.87 0.99 4.76
N ALA A 149 -7.69 0.45 3.56
CA ALA A 149 -7.03 1.17 2.47
C ALA A 149 -7.83 2.41 2.06
N THR A 150 -9.17 2.29 1.95
CA THR A 150 -10.05 3.44 1.69
C THR A 150 -9.88 4.50 2.77
N ALA A 151 -9.95 4.13 4.05
CA ALA A 151 -9.78 5.03 5.18
C ALA A 151 -8.44 5.77 5.13
N HIS A 152 -7.36 5.01 5.00
CA HIS A 152 -6.00 5.53 4.96
C HIS A 152 -5.81 6.53 3.83
N PHE A 153 -6.18 6.17 2.60
CA PHE A 153 -5.96 7.00 1.42
C PHE A 153 -6.96 8.18 1.29
N THR A 154 -8.08 8.16 2.00
CA THR A 154 -8.95 9.32 2.16
C THR A 154 -8.20 10.48 2.81
N CYS A 155 -7.30 10.21 3.75
CA CYS A 155 -6.52 11.22 4.45
C CYS A 155 -5.09 11.36 3.88
N TYR A 156 -4.38 10.23 3.66
CA TYR A 156 -2.97 10.23 3.28
C TYR A 156 -2.69 10.93 1.93
N SER A 157 -3.60 10.82 0.97
CA SER A 157 -3.48 11.52 -0.32
C SER A 157 -3.50 13.03 -0.19
N TYR A 158 -3.98 13.54 0.95
CA TYR A 158 -4.13 14.97 1.25
C TYR A 158 -3.29 15.41 2.45
N ILE A 159 -2.36 14.56 2.92
CA ILE A 159 -1.55 14.88 4.11
C ILE A 159 -0.66 16.10 3.89
N GLU A 160 -0.03 16.23 2.71
CA GLU A 160 0.82 17.37 2.40
C GLU A 160 0.02 18.68 2.36
N PRO A 161 -1.10 18.78 1.59
CA PRO A 161 -1.99 19.95 1.67
C PRO A 161 -2.51 20.24 3.08
N PHE A 162 -2.81 19.22 3.89
CA PHE A 162 -3.23 19.40 5.28
C PHE A 162 -2.12 20.04 6.12
N LEU A 163 -0.89 19.53 6.05
CA LEU A 163 0.25 20.07 6.79
C LEU A 163 0.56 21.51 6.36
N GLN A 164 0.41 21.82 5.07
CA GLN A 164 0.69 23.15 4.54
C GLN A 164 -0.42 24.15 4.87
N GLN A 165 -1.69 23.81 4.63
CA GLN A 165 -2.80 24.76 4.64
C GLN A 165 -3.51 24.82 6.01
N VAL A 166 -3.52 23.73 6.77
CA VAL A 166 -4.23 23.64 8.05
C VAL A 166 -3.27 23.74 9.24
N ALA A 167 -2.15 22.99 9.19
CA ALA A 167 -1.14 23.04 10.25
C ALA A 167 -0.10 24.15 10.02
N HIS A 168 -0.10 24.82 8.85
CA HIS A 168 0.81 25.91 8.48
C HIS A 168 2.30 25.56 8.62
N PHE A 169 2.66 24.31 8.29
CA PHE A 169 4.04 23.89 8.36
C PHE A 169 4.87 24.47 7.21
N PRO A 170 6.11 24.90 7.49
CA PRO A 170 7.06 25.23 6.44
C PRO A 170 7.49 23.96 5.68
N ASP A 171 7.98 24.13 4.46
CA ASP A 171 8.30 23.05 3.52
C ASP A 171 9.27 22.00 4.08
N ASP A 172 10.28 22.43 4.83
CA ASP A 172 11.27 21.54 5.45
C ASP A 172 10.62 20.67 6.53
N LEU A 173 9.71 21.25 7.34
CA LEU A 173 9.01 20.50 8.39
C LEU A 173 8.02 19.49 7.79
N ILE A 174 7.35 19.84 6.68
CA ILE A 174 6.51 18.90 5.94
C ILE A 174 7.38 17.73 5.46
N THR A 175 8.52 18.01 4.82
CA THR A 175 9.43 16.98 4.33
C THR A 175 9.94 16.09 5.48
N LEU A 176 10.36 16.69 6.58
CA LEU A 176 10.80 15.95 7.78
C LEU A 176 9.67 15.08 8.35
N THR A 177 8.44 15.60 8.42
CA THR A 177 7.28 14.86 8.90
C THR A 177 7.03 13.60 8.06
N LEU A 178 7.12 13.71 6.72
CA LEU A 178 6.95 12.58 5.82
C LEU A 178 8.10 11.56 5.91
N VAL A 179 9.34 12.01 6.14
CA VAL A 179 10.47 11.12 6.43
C VAL A 179 10.25 10.38 7.74
N LEU A 180 9.84 11.08 8.80
CA LEU A 180 9.57 10.47 10.10
C LEU A 180 8.38 9.50 10.06
N TYR A 181 7.34 9.81 9.28
CA TYR A 181 6.24 8.89 8.99
C TYR A 181 6.78 7.55 8.43
N GLY A 182 7.61 7.61 7.41
CA GLY A 182 8.19 6.41 6.79
C GLY A 182 9.16 5.67 7.72
N ALA A 183 10.05 6.38 8.42
CA ALA A 183 11.00 5.80 9.37
C ALA A 183 10.30 5.11 10.55
N ALA A 184 9.27 5.75 11.10
CA ALA A 184 8.41 5.14 12.13
C ALA A 184 7.68 3.90 11.59
N GLY A 185 7.30 3.90 10.31
CA GLY A 185 6.74 2.74 9.62
C GLY A 185 7.66 1.54 9.64
N MET A 186 8.95 1.72 9.34
CA MET A 186 9.94 0.64 9.43
C MET A 186 10.09 0.13 10.86
N ALA A 187 10.18 1.04 11.84
CA ALA A 187 10.26 0.66 13.25
C ALA A 187 9.01 -0.12 13.71
N GLY A 188 7.81 0.34 13.32
CA GLY A 188 6.54 -0.31 13.62
C GLY A 188 6.45 -1.72 13.04
N SER A 189 6.88 -1.92 11.78
CA SER A 189 6.89 -3.24 11.15
C SER A 189 7.90 -4.19 11.81
N ALA A 190 9.07 -3.70 12.18
CA ALA A 190 10.08 -4.49 12.88
C ALA A 190 9.61 -4.90 14.28
N LEU A 191 8.97 -4.01 15.02
CA LEU A 191 8.39 -4.30 16.34
C LEU A 191 7.26 -5.34 16.21
N LEU A 192 6.36 -5.15 15.25
CA LEU A 192 5.29 -6.11 14.97
C LEU A 192 5.86 -7.49 14.66
N SER A 193 6.83 -7.60 13.76
CA SER A 193 7.41 -8.89 13.37
C SER A 193 8.00 -9.66 14.54
N ARG A 194 8.54 -8.96 15.55
CA ARG A 194 9.10 -9.58 16.78
C ARG A 194 8.02 -10.03 17.77
N THR A 195 6.88 -9.36 17.79
CA THR A 195 5.86 -9.54 18.82
C THR A 195 4.61 -10.27 18.31
N TYR A 196 4.44 -10.37 16.98
CA TYR A 196 3.22 -10.87 16.34
C TYR A 196 2.83 -12.28 16.79
N GLY A 197 3.79 -13.19 16.91
CA GLY A 197 3.53 -14.57 17.34
C GLY A 197 2.89 -14.67 18.74
N ARG A 198 3.17 -13.72 19.65
CA ARG A 198 2.64 -13.73 21.01
C ARG A 198 1.33 -12.91 21.16
N MET A 199 1.18 -11.86 20.35
CA MET A 199 0.11 -10.87 20.49
C MET A 199 -0.65 -10.64 19.19
N ARG A 200 -0.82 -11.67 18.36
CA ARG A 200 -1.42 -11.61 17.03
C ARG A 200 -2.70 -10.78 16.97
N PHE A 201 -3.76 -11.21 17.67
CA PHE A 201 -5.06 -10.54 17.62
C PHE A 201 -5.10 -9.16 18.27
N PRO A 202 -4.48 -8.92 19.46
CA PRO A 202 -4.33 -7.57 19.99
C PRO A 202 -3.62 -6.62 19.02
N LEU A 203 -2.52 -7.05 18.39
CA LEU A 203 -1.77 -6.23 17.44
C LEU A 203 -2.55 -5.92 16.16
N MET A 204 -3.27 -6.90 15.60
CA MET A 204 -4.16 -6.65 14.45
C MET A 204 -5.17 -5.54 14.75
N ARG A 205 -5.78 -5.56 15.93
CA ARG A 205 -6.71 -4.51 16.36
C ARG A 205 -6.01 -3.18 16.60
N ALA A 206 -4.85 -3.21 17.27
CA ALA A 206 -4.09 -2.02 17.61
C ALA A 206 -3.63 -1.25 16.36
N VAL A 207 -3.15 -1.93 15.32
CA VAL A 207 -2.71 -1.25 14.11
C VAL A 207 -3.87 -0.63 13.34
N VAL A 208 -5.04 -1.28 13.30
CA VAL A 208 -6.21 -0.73 12.60
C VAL A 208 -6.77 0.49 13.35
N ILE A 209 -6.96 0.38 14.68
CA ILE A 209 -7.47 1.51 15.48
C ILE A 209 -6.42 2.62 15.58
N GLY A 210 -5.13 2.28 15.61
CA GLY A 210 -4.04 3.25 15.65
C GLY A 210 -4.03 4.17 14.43
N VAL A 211 -4.27 3.64 13.22
CA VAL A 211 -4.43 4.45 12.00
C VAL A 211 -5.67 5.33 12.10
N ALA A 212 -6.82 4.77 12.48
CA ALA A 212 -8.06 5.54 12.60
C ALA A 212 -7.93 6.67 13.66
N ALA A 213 -7.35 6.37 14.82
CA ALA A 213 -7.12 7.36 15.87
C ALA A 213 -6.14 8.45 15.44
N SER A 214 -5.05 8.09 14.74
CA SER A 214 -4.10 9.07 14.22
C SER A 214 -4.78 10.05 13.25
N MET A 215 -5.60 9.55 12.34
CA MET A 215 -6.37 10.40 11.41
C MET A 215 -7.37 11.31 12.14
N ALA A 216 -8.08 10.79 13.15
CA ALA A 216 -9.00 11.58 13.97
C ALA A 216 -8.29 12.70 14.75
N LEU A 217 -7.06 12.46 15.19
CA LEU A 217 -6.28 13.42 15.99
C LEU A 217 -5.60 14.50 15.17
N LEU A 218 -5.47 14.35 13.84
CA LEU A 218 -4.73 15.29 13.00
C LEU A 218 -5.21 16.73 13.16
N LEU A 219 -6.51 16.97 13.07
CA LEU A 219 -7.05 18.32 13.22
C LEU A 219 -6.84 18.89 14.62
N ALA A 220 -7.04 18.07 15.65
CA ALA A 220 -6.86 18.50 17.03
C ALA A 220 -5.40 18.83 17.37
N THR A 221 -4.46 18.22 16.68
CA THR A 221 -3.02 18.48 16.87
C THR A 221 -2.44 19.55 15.96
N ALA A 222 -3.18 20.03 14.97
CA ALA A 222 -2.68 20.94 13.92
C ALA A 222 -2.03 22.22 14.46
N ALA A 223 -2.46 22.72 15.62
CA ALA A 223 -1.87 23.89 16.27
C ALA A 223 -0.49 23.61 16.93
N SER A 224 -0.07 22.35 17.06
CA SER A 224 1.21 21.96 17.67
C SER A 224 2.05 21.12 16.70
N ALA A 225 3.13 21.67 16.20
CA ALA A 225 4.02 20.99 15.27
C ALA A 225 4.52 19.64 15.85
N THR A 226 4.97 19.62 17.11
CA THR A 226 5.46 18.40 17.77
C THR A 226 4.36 17.34 17.88
N ALA A 227 3.14 17.73 18.25
CA ALA A 227 2.03 16.79 18.39
C ALA A 227 1.62 16.22 17.02
N THR A 228 1.54 17.06 15.98
CA THR A 228 1.21 16.62 14.62
C THR A 228 2.27 15.67 14.06
N VAL A 229 3.57 15.98 14.24
CA VAL A 229 4.67 15.09 13.83
C VAL A 229 4.59 13.75 14.57
N ALA A 230 4.32 13.76 15.88
CA ALA A 230 4.19 12.54 16.67
C ALA A 230 2.99 11.69 16.21
N VAL A 231 1.85 12.31 15.91
CA VAL A 231 0.66 11.64 15.38
C VAL A 231 0.96 11.04 13.99
N CYS A 232 1.65 11.79 13.10
CA CYS A 232 2.06 11.27 11.80
C CYS A 232 3.04 10.09 11.92
N ALA A 233 3.99 10.13 12.85
CA ALA A 233 4.90 9.04 13.12
C ALA A 233 4.17 7.79 13.62
N LEU A 234 3.24 7.93 14.58
CA LEU A 234 2.38 6.85 15.05
C LEU A 234 1.56 6.25 13.90
N TRP A 235 0.99 7.11 13.06
CA TRP A 235 0.23 6.67 11.89
C TRP A 235 1.08 5.84 10.94
N GLY A 236 2.29 6.29 10.59
CA GLY A 236 3.22 5.54 9.75
C GLY A 236 3.59 4.18 10.34
N ALA A 237 3.87 4.14 11.65
CA ALA A 237 4.17 2.90 12.36
C ALA A 237 3.00 1.89 12.28
N CYS A 238 1.77 2.34 12.56
CA CYS A 238 0.58 1.49 12.50
C CYS A 238 0.25 1.05 11.06
N TYR A 239 0.39 1.94 10.07
CA TYR A 239 0.12 1.63 8.66
C TYR A 239 1.05 0.55 8.11
N THR A 240 2.35 0.68 8.33
CA THR A 240 3.31 -0.30 7.82
C THR A 240 3.19 -1.64 8.57
N ALA A 241 2.98 -1.59 9.88
CA ALA A 241 2.69 -2.77 10.69
C ALA A 241 1.42 -3.49 10.23
N TYR A 242 0.35 -2.76 9.87
CA TYR A 242 -0.85 -3.33 9.27
C TYR A 242 -0.52 -4.15 8.00
N ASN A 243 0.25 -3.58 7.08
CA ASN A 243 0.59 -4.27 5.83
C ASN A 243 1.31 -5.59 6.08
N VAL A 244 2.26 -5.64 7.02
CA VAL A 244 2.97 -6.87 7.38
C VAL A 244 2.02 -7.88 8.02
N ALA A 245 1.21 -7.45 8.99
CA ALA A 245 0.27 -8.33 9.69
C ALA A 245 -0.75 -8.96 8.74
N PHE A 246 -1.40 -8.14 7.92
CA PHE A 246 -2.50 -8.61 7.08
C PHE A 246 -2.04 -9.43 5.88
N GLN A 247 -0.88 -9.14 5.30
CA GLN A 247 -0.27 -10.02 4.29
C GLN A 247 0.09 -11.40 4.90
N SER A 248 0.62 -11.42 6.12
CA SER A 248 0.87 -12.68 6.84
C SER A 248 -0.42 -13.46 7.10
N GLU A 249 -1.53 -12.76 7.44
CA GLU A 249 -2.83 -13.40 7.63
C GLU A 249 -3.40 -13.97 6.33
N VAL A 250 -3.23 -13.30 5.20
CA VAL A 250 -3.63 -13.85 3.90
C VAL A 250 -2.90 -15.16 3.62
N LEU A 251 -1.59 -15.20 3.84
CA LEU A 251 -0.80 -16.41 3.62
C LEU A 251 -1.19 -17.54 4.61
N ALA A 252 -1.37 -17.21 5.88
CA ALA A 252 -1.72 -18.19 6.91
C ALA A 252 -3.13 -18.80 6.73
N ASN A 253 -4.05 -18.07 6.10
CA ASN A 253 -5.44 -18.50 5.87
C ASN A 253 -5.70 -18.96 4.42
N SER A 254 -4.65 -19.14 3.61
CA SER A 254 -4.72 -19.70 2.25
C SER A 254 -3.94 -21.02 2.18
N THR A 255 -4.37 -21.92 1.31
CA THR A 255 -3.58 -23.11 1.00
C THR A 255 -2.35 -22.73 0.17
N GLU A 256 -1.31 -23.57 0.20
CA GLU A 256 -0.06 -23.31 -0.53
C GLU A 256 -0.31 -23.04 -2.02
N ASP A 257 -1.16 -23.84 -2.67
CA ASP A 257 -1.54 -23.67 -4.07
C ASP A 257 -2.34 -22.38 -4.36
N ALA A 258 -3.14 -21.91 -3.40
CA ALA A 258 -3.99 -20.73 -3.54
C ALA A 258 -3.33 -19.42 -3.05
N SER A 259 -2.19 -19.49 -2.37
CA SER A 259 -1.54 -18.34 -1.71
C SER A 259 -1.21 -17.21 -2.67
N ALA A 260 -0.70 -17.51 -3.87
CA ALA A 260 -0.39 -16.52 -4.88
C ALA A 260 -1.65 -15.79 -5.39
N VAL A 261 -2.77 -16.54 -5.53
CA VAL A 261 -4.07 -15.98 -5.95
C VAL A 261 -4.65 -15.12 -4.84
N ALA A 262 -4.59 -15.60 -3.60
CA ALA A 262 -5.06 -14.88 -2.42
C ALA A 262 -4.32 -13.54 -2.24
N MET A 263 -3.00 -13.53 -2.41
CA MET A 263 -2.19 -12.32 -2.37
C MET A 263 -2.49 -11.37 -3.53
N SER A 264 -2.75 -11.89 -4.74
CA SER A 264 -3.15 -11.06 -5.88
C SER A 264 -4.51 -10.41 -5.65
N ALA A 265 -5.47 -11.13 -5.08
CA ALA A 265 -6.77 -10.59 -4.68
C ALA A 265 -6.63 -9.52 -3.59
N TYR A 266 -5.79 -9.76 -2.56
CA TYR A 266 -5.46 -8.79 -1.52
C TYR A 266 -4.89 -7.50 -2.14
N SER A 267 -3.90 -7.59 -3.02
CA SER A 267 -3.31 -6.44 -3.69
C SER A 267 -4.31 -5.69 -4.56
N GLY A 268 -5.17 -6.39 -5.30
CA GLY A 268 -6.23 -5.79 -6.10
C GLY A 268 -7.22 -5.00 -5.25
N ILE A 269 -7.69 -5.58 -4.15
CA ILE A 269 -8.60 -4.94 -3.19
C ILE A 269 -7.95 -3.75 -2.51
N PHE A 270 -6.68 -3.86 -2.14
CA PHE A 270 -5.92 -2.75 -1.57
C PHE A 270 -5.82 -1.57 -2.54
N ASN A 271 -5.52 -1.83 -3.82
CA ASN A 271 -5.48 -0.80 -4.86
C ASN A 271 -6.85 -0.16 -5.14
N LEU A 272 -7.94 -0.93 -5.10
CA LEU A 272 -9.30 -0.38 -5.15
C LEU A 272 -9.54 0.57 -3.96
N GLY A 273 -9.07 0.19 -2.76
CA GLY A 273 -9.11 1.04 -1.58
C GLY A 273 -8.30 2.33 -1.74
N ILE A 274 -7.12 2.29 -2.38
CA ILE A 274 -6.34 3.48 -2.72
C ILE A 274 -7.17 4.44 -3.58
N GLY A 275 -7.73 3.93 -4.67
CA GLY A 275 -8.52 4.74 -5.61
C GLY A 275 -9.76 5.33 -4.98
N SER A 276 -10.57 4.51 -4.31
CA SER A 276 -11.80 4.95 -3.65
C SER A 276 -11.51 5.94 -2.50
N GLY A 277 -10.48 5.68 -1.71
CA GLY A 277 -10.07 6.59 -0.63
C GLY A 277 -9.62 7.95 -1.16
N THR A 278 -8.75 7.97 -2.16
CA THR A 278 -8.30 9.22 -2.78
C THR A 278 -9.47 10.01 -3.36
N TRP A 279 -10.43 9.34 -4.01
CA TRP A 279 -11.64 9.97 -4.54
C TRP A 279 -12.54 10.55 -3.44
N ILE A 280 -12.80 9.78 -2.37
CA ILE A 280 -13.57 10.26 -1.20
C ILE A 280 -12.87 11.45 -0.55
N GLY A 281 -11.55 11.37 -0.34
CA GLY A 281 -10.77 12.48 0.23
C GLY A 281 -10.87 13.75 -0.61
N GLY A 282 -10.85 13.62 -1.96
CA GLY A 282 -11.08 14.74 -2.86
C GLY A 282 -12.46 15.35 -2.75
N ALA A 283 -13.49 14.51 -2.65
CA ALA A 283 -14.86 14.98 -2.48
C ALA A 283 -15.04 15.71 -1.13
N VAL A 284 -14.46 15.17 -0.05
CA VAL A 284 -14.48 15.82 1.28
C VAL A 284 -13.71 17.15 1.25
N ALA A 285 -12.51 17.15 0.66
CA ALA A 285 -11.70 18.38 0.57
C ALA A 285 -12.41 19.50 -0.21
N GLN A 286 -13.20 19.16 -1.24
CA GLN A 286 -13.99 20.12 -2.01
C GLN A 286 -15.25 20.57 -1.29
N ALA A 287 -15.95 19.68 -0.59
CA ALA A 287 -17.25 19.97 0.02
C ALA A 287 -17.13 20.58 1.43
N ALA A 288 -16.18 20.10 2.24
CA ALA A 288 -16.03 20.47 3.65
C ALA A 288 -14.69 21.14 3.96
N GLY A 289 -13.68 20.92 3.12
CA GLY A 289 -12.33 21.44 3.30
C GLY A 289 -11.31 20.35 3.66
N ILE A 290 -10.03 20.69 3.48
CA ILE A 290 -8.91 19.76 3.75
C ILE A 290 -8.83 19.39 5.24
N ALA A 291 -9.29 20.24 6.13
CA ALA A 291 -9.31 19.99 7.57
C ALA A 291 -10.08 18.70 7.94
N ASP A 292 -11.15 18.39 7.20
CA ASP A 292 -12.06 17.29 7.52
C ASP A 292 -11.66 15.95 6.92
N VAL A 293 -10.63 15.88 6.04
CA VAL A 293 -10.19 14.61 5.44
C VAL A 293 -9.74 13.57 6.48
N GLY A 294 -9.14 14.05 7.59
CA GLY A 294 -8.73 13.20 8.71
C GLY A 294 -9.92 12.54 9.39
N LEU A 295 -10.96 13.32 9.68
CA LEU A 295 -12.19 12.81 10.31
C LEU A 295 -12.93 11.84 9.39
N ALA A 296 -13.05 12.17 8.11
CA ALA A 296 -13.68 11.29 7.11
C ALA A 296 -12.94 9.95 7.00
N GLY A 297 -11.60 9.96 6.91
CA GLY A 297 -10.78 8.75 6.94
C GLY A 297 -10.95 7.96 8.24
N ALA A 298 -10.98 8.65 9.39
CA ALA A 298 -11.15 8.01 10.68
C ALA A 298 -12.50 7.27 10.82
N LEU A 299 -13.59 7.83 10.31
CA LEU A 299 -14.91 7.18 10.33
C LEU A 299 -14.90 5.87 9.55
N VAL A 300 -14.31 5.84 8.35
CA VAL A 300 -14.14 4.60 7.57
C VAL A 300 -13.18 3.64 8.29
N GLY A 301 -12.12 4.17 8.94
CA GLY A 301 -11.18 3.38 9.75
C GLY A 301 -11.82 2.73 10.97
N LEU A 302 -12.77 3.39 11.62
CA LEU A 302 -13.57 2.81 12.70
C LEU A 302 -14.46 1.66 12.21
N ALA A 303 -15.03 1.77 11.01
CA ALA A 303 -15.76 0.66 10.39
C ALA A 303 -14.82 -0.54 10.12
N ALA A 304 -13.60 -0.28 9.60
CA ALA A 304 -12.58 -1.32 9.45
C ALA A 304 -12.22 -1.98 10.78
N PHE A 305 -12.06 -1.20 11.85
CA PHE A 305 -11.78 -1.70 13.19
C PHE A 305 -12.92 -2.55 13.75
N ALA A 306 -14.17 -2.15 13.56
CA ALA A 306 -15.34 -2.91 13.98
C ALA A 306 -15.40 -4.28 13.28
N VAL A 307 -15.21 -4.30 11.96
CA VAL A 307 -15.16 -5.56 11.18
C VAL A 307 -13.97 -6.42 11.62
N CYS A 308 -12.79 -5.84 11.80
CA CYS A 308 -11.61 -6.54 12.28
C CYS A 308 -11.86 -7.20 13.65
N SER A 309 -12.42 -6.43 14.60
CA SER A 309 -12.58 -6.88 15.99
C SER A 309 -13.70 -7.90 16.17
N VAL A 310 -14.82 -7.73 15.45
CA VAL A 310 -16.04 -8.54 15.63
C VAL A 310 -16.06 -9.74 14.69
N HIS A 311 -15.75 -9.53 13.41
CA HIS A 311 -15.92 -10.57 12.40
C HIS A 311 -14.60 -11.28 12.08
N LEU A 312 -13.51 -10.56 11.78
CA LEU A 312 -12.26 -11.16 11.34
C LEU A 312 -11.63 -12.02 12.44
N VAL A 313 -11.40 -11.46 13.63
CA VAL A 313 -10.76 -12.20 14.72
C VAL A 313 -11.56 -13.42 15.14
N ARG A 314 -12.90 -13.33 15.10
CA ARG A 314 -13.76 -14.50 15.41
C ARG A 314 -13.68 -15.57 14.31
N SER A 315 -13.63 -15.18 13.03
CA SER A 315 -13.56 -16.15 11.92
C SER A 315 -12.23 -16.90 11.92
N ILE A 316 -11.10 -16.22 12.20
CA ILE A 316 -9.80 -16.87 12.30
C ILE A 316 -9.79 -17.87 13.48
N LYS A 317 -10.23 -17.43 14.67
CA LYS A 317 -10.29 -18.30 15.85
C LYS A 317 -11.16 -19.54 15.64
N ARG A 318 -12.26 -19.42 14.90
CA ARG A 318 -13.12 -20.56 14.56
C ARG A 318 -12.47 -21.52 13.58
N ALA A 319 -11.68 -20.99 12.63
CA ALA A 319 -10.95 -21.82 11.66
C ALA A 319 -9.79 -22.58 12.32
N GLU A 320 -9.21 -22.06 13.39
CA GLU A 320 -8.11 -22.65 14.15
C GLU A 320 -8.58 -23.58 15.29
N ALA A 321 -9.87 -23.53 15.66
CA ALA A 321 -10.42 -24.41 16.68
C ALA A 321 -10.40 -25.87 16.17
N PRO A 322 -9.89 -26.83 16.96
CA PRO A 322 -9.98 -28.23 16.58
C PRO A 322 -11.44 -28.62 16.37
N ALA A 323 -11.68 -29.41 15.32
CA ALA A 323 -13.00 -30.00 15.08
C ALA A 323 -13.37 -30.86 16.31
N ALA A 324 -14.42 -30.43 17.03
CA ALA A 324 -14.92 -31.12 18.22
C ALA A 324 -15.58 -32.45 17.88
#